data_3770aba7bafac4d0ccfb004516122328
#
_entry.id   3770aba7bafac4d0ccfb004516122328
#
_cell.length_a   1.000
_cell.length_b   1.000
_cell.length_c   1.000
_cell.angle_alpha   90.00
_cell.angle_beta   90.00
_cell.angle_gamma   90.00
#
_symmetry.space_group_name_H-M   'P 1'
#
loop_
_entity.id
_entity.type
_entity.pdbx_description
1 polymer ?
#
loop_
_entity_poly.entity_id
_entity_poly.type
_entity_poly.pdbx_seq_one_letter_code
_entity_poly.pdbx_strand_id
1 'polypeptide(L)' 'MILPGTNVVIDNPSSIYNGYEGFVQRIESGKYAILFDNYAPWEKLVTFSLKDLKEKEFGRKR' A
#
# COMPACT_ATOMS: atom_id res chain seq x y z
N MET A 1 -3.38 9.30 8.56
CA MET A 1 -3.22 8.02 9.26
C MET A 1 -3.65 6.86 8.35
N ILE A 2 -2.86 5.83 8.32
CA ILE A 2 -3.14 4.70 7.42
C ILE A 2 -3.86 3.61 8.20
N LEU A 3 -5.07 3.32 7.78
CA LEU A 3 -5.92 2.33 8.41
C LEU A 3 -6.32 1.29 7.38
N PRO A 4 -6.88 0.15 7.83
CA PRO A 4 -7.38 -0.83 6.86
C PRO A 4 -8.36 -0.17 5.91
N GLY A 5 -8.22 -0.47 4.64
CA GLY A 5 -9.04 0.13 3.60
C GLY A 5 -8.45 1.36 2.96
N THR A 6 -7.38 1.88 3.54
CA THR A 6 -6.75 3.08 2.98
C THR A 6 -5.99 2.72 1.72
N ASN A 7 -6.11 3.55 0.70
CA ASN A 7 -5.34 3.38 -0.51
C ASN A 7 -3.96 3.98 -0.32
N VAL A 8 -2.94 3.24 -0.71
CA VAL A 8 -1.56 3.64 -0.49
C VAL A 8 -0.73 3.39 -1.73
N VAL A 9 0.42 4.04 -1.77
CA VAL A 9 1.42 3.85 -2.79
C VAL A 9 2.69 3.40 -2.08
N ILE A 10 3.38 2.44 -2.65
CA ILE A 10 4.63 1.98 -2.07
C ILE A 10 5.70 3.03 -2.37
N ASP A 11 6.32 3.52 -1.31
CA ASP A 11 7.31 4.59 -1.42
C ASP A 11 8.65 4.09 -0.86
N ASN A 12 9.25 3.19 -1.58
CA ASN A 12 10.53 2.62 -1.17
C ASN A 12 11.34 2.31 -2.41
N PRO A 13 12.33 3.15 -2.74
CA PRO A 13 13.11 2.96 -3.97
C PRO A 13 13.84 1.64 -4.03
N SER A 14 14.08 1.00 -2.89
CA SER A 14 14.77 -0.27 -2.88
C SER A 14 13.85 -1.45 -3.12
N SER A 15 12.57 -1.20 -3.19
CA SER A 15 11.60 -2.27 -3.33
C SER A 15 11.21 -2.44 -4.79
N ILE A 16 11.00 -3.70 -5.20
CA ILE A 16 10.51 -3.94 -6.55
C ILE A 16 9.08 -3.45 -6.70
N TYR A 17 8.43 -3.15 -5.60
CA TYR A 17 7.05 -2.66 -5.63
C TYR A 17 6.97 -1.14 -5.56
N ASN A 18 8.10 -0.47 -5.60
CA ASN A 18 8.09 0.98 -5.51
C ASN A 18 7.18 1.58 -6.60
N GLY A 19 6.27 2.44 -6.18
CA GLY A 19 5.34 3.06 -7.11
C GLY A 19 4.06 2.30 -7.33
N TYR A 20 3.97 1.08 -6.83
CA TYR A 20 2.74 0.29 -6.97
C TYR A 20 1.67 0.86 -6.04
N GLU A 21 0.45 0.75 -6.47
CA GLU A 21 -0.70 1.20 -5.70
C GLU A 21 -1.50 0.02 -5.23
N GLY A 22 -2.00 0.12 -4.01
CA GLY A 22 -2.84 -0.92 -3.47
C GLY A 22 -3.61 -0.36 -2.30
N PHE A 23 -4.16 -1.24 -1.49
CA PHE A 23 -4.85 -0.76 -0.30
C PHE A 23 -4.50 -1.68 0.86
N VAL A 24 -4.67 -1.13 2.05
CA VAL A 24 -4.34 -1.86 3.27
C VAL A 24 -5.43 -2.89 3.53
N GLN A 25 -5.05 -4.17 3.51
CA GLN A 25 -5.98 -5.24 3.81
C GLN A 25 -6.15 -5.37 5.31
N ARG A 26 -5.04 -5.32 6.03
CA ARG A 26 -5.08 -5.40 7.48
C ARG A 26 -3.74 -4.97 8.04
N ILE A 27 -3.73 -4.75 9.33
CA ILE A 27 -2.53 -4.32 10.02
C ILE A 27 -2.31 -5.27 11.19
N GLU A 28 -1.12 -5.84 11.27
CA GLU A 28 -0.77 -6.76 12.34
C GLU A 28 0.63 -6.48 12.81
N SER A 29 0.80 -6.28 14.12
CA SER A 29 2.11 -6.14 14.74
C SER A 29 2.98 -5.12 14.00
N GLY A 30 2.38 -4.00 13.65
CA GLY A 30 3.13 -2.96 12.97
C GLY A 30 3.42 -3.22 11.52
N LYS A 31 2.90 -4.31 10.97
CA LYS A 31 3.08 -4.63 9.56
C LYS A 31 1.78 -4.38 8.83
N TYR A 32 1.90 -3.79 7.66
CA TYR A 32 0.75 -3.43 6.85
C TYR A 32 0.66 -4.37 5.67
N ALA A 33 -0.39 -5.16 5.64
CA ALA A 33 -0.60 -6.10 4.53
C ALA A 33 -1.32 -5.36 3.42
N ILE A 34 -0.67 -5.24 2.28
CA ILE A 34 -1.17 -4.47 1.15
C ILE A 34 -1.59 -5.40 0.04
N LEU A 35 -2.76 -5.17 -0.49
CA LEU A 35 -3.28 -5.95 -1.59
C LEU A 35 -3.21 -5.14 -2.87
N PHE A 36 -2.51 -5.68 -3.86
CA PHE A 36 -2.34 -5.02 -5.15
C PHE A 36 -3.27 -5.68 -6.15
N ASP A 37 -4.45 -5.14 -6.31
CA ASP A 37 -5.41 -5.80 -7.16
C ASP A 37 -5.38 -5.32 -8.60
N ASN A 38 -4.52 -4.37 -8.92
CA ASN A 38 -4.42 -3.89 -10.28
C ASN A 38 -3.23 -4.43 -11.04
N TYR A 39 -2.35 -5.15 -10.36
CA TYR A 39 -1.07 -5.48 -10.95
C TYR A 39 -0.86 -6.97 -11.18
N ALA A 40 -1.78 -7.77 -10.71
CA ALA A 40 -1.61 -9.20 -10.87
C ALA A 40 -2.96 -9.84 -11.04
N PRO A 41 -3.07 -10.79 -11.96
CA PRO A 41 -4.32 -11.51 -12.11
C PRO A 41 -4.63 -12.39 -10.92
N TRP A 42 -3.59 -12.76 -10.17
CA TRP A 42 -3.79 -13.49 -8.95
C TRP A 42 -3.52 -12.55 -7.81
N GLU A 43 -4.08 -12.87 -6.70
CA GLU A 43 -3.98 -12.02 -5.56
C GLU A 43 -2.60 -12.01 -4.98
N LYS A 44 -2.13 -10.85 -4.66
CA LYS A 44 -0.84 -10.68 -4.03
C LYS A 44 -0.99 -9.88 -2.77
N LEU A 45 -0.64 -10.47 -1.66
CA LEU A 45 -0.68 -9.79 -0.38
C LEU A 45 0.74 -9.70 0.13
N VAL A 46 1.26 -8.50 0.23
CA VAL A 46 2.63 -8.27 0.65
C VAL A 46 2.62 -7.35 1.84
N THR A 47 3.49 -7.60 2.81
CA THR A 47 3.54 -6.77 4.00
C THR A 47 4.66 -5.75 3.90
N PHE A 48 4.40 -4.60 4.47
CA PHE A 48 5.35 -3.49 4.47
C PHE A 48 5.36 -2.83 5.83
N SER A 49 6.42 -2.08 6.10
CA SER A 49 6.45 -1.20 7.27
C SER A 49 5.78 0.10 6.91
N LEU A 50 5.34 0.82 7.93
CA LEU A 50 4.67 2.09 7.69
C LEU A 50 5.53 3.05 6.90
N LYS A 51 6.83 3.05 7.14
CA LYS A 51 7.73 3.98 6.46
C LYS A 51 7.82 3.73 4.96
N ASP A 52 7.38 2.57 4.51
CA ASP A 52 7.42 2.23 3.09
C ASP A 52 6.14 2.62 2.38
N LEU A 53 5.18 3.17 3.09
CA LEU A 53 3.87 3.46 2.54
C LEU A 53 3.60 4.95 2.54
N LYS A 54 2.84 5.36 1.54
CA LYS A 54 2.42 6.73 1.44
C LYS A 54 0.94 6.72 1.13
N GLU A 55 0.18 7.49 1.88
CA GLU A 55 -1.24 7.57 1.65
C GLU A 55 -1.51 8.18 0.31
N LYS A 56 -2.37 7.55 -0.45
CA LYS A 56 -2.73 8.09 -1.74
C LYS A 56 -3.87 9.08 -1.54
N GLU A 57 -3.70 10.25 -2.12
CA GLU A 57 -4.72 11.27 -2.03
C GLU A 57 -5.54 11.29 -3.28
N PHE A 58 -6.82 11.38 -3.11
CA PHE A 58 -7.71 11.44 -4.23
C PHE A 58 -8.33 12.80 -4.32
N GLY A 59 -8.39 13.29 -5.51
CA GLY A 59 -9.24 14.38 -5.79
C GLY A 59 -9.05 15.62 -5.04
N ARG A 60 -8.10 15.81 -4.53
CA ARG A 60 -8.01 16.94 -3.84
C ARG A 60 -7.26 17.91 -4.42
N LYS A 61 -7.36 18.40 -4.79
CA LYS A 61 -6.79 19.15 -5.30
C LYS A 61 -6.80 20.08 -5.13
N ARG A 62 -6.71 20.62 -4.85
CA ARG A 62 -6.84 21.40 -4.69
C ARG A 62 -6.70 21.94 -4.90
#